data_4284c3d4e394886a906f1a4b40a2772b
#
_entry.id   4284c3d4e394886a906f1a4b40a2772b
#
_cell.length_a   1.000
_cell.length_b   1.000
_cell.length_c   1.000
_cell.angle_alpha   90.00
_cell.angle_beta   90.00
_cell.angle_gamma   90.00
#
_symmetry.space_group_name_H-M   'P 1'
#
loop_
_entity.id
_entity.type
_entity.pdbx_description
1 polymer ?
#
loop_
_entity_poly.entity_id
_entity_poly.type
_entity_poly.pdbx_seq_one_letter_code
_entity_poly.pdbx_strand_id
1 'polypeptide(L)'
;MGLLAGILLVKIAPEEQKPLRRYFEWMRKLILLLIFLFPGFYYLNNPIYIIALLIYLVFIIFVEYKLGSLLRKSIIIYTALGIIFYLSSKNSNLFAIESSLIFLHGVPSASLMFSKKEKNYPEIFISNLGFLLVAGLAYFI
;
A
#
# COMPACT_ATOMS: atom_id res chain seq x y z
N MET A 1 3.21 -1.61 10.02
CA MET A 1 3.43 -0.40 10.84
C MET A 1 2.58 0.80 10.38
N GLY A 2 2.55 1.17 9.10
CA GLY A 2 1.77 2.32 8.62
C GLY A 2 0.26 2.26 8.91
N LEU A 3 -0.35 1.09 8.84
CA LEU A 3 -1.76 0.91 9.21
C LEU A 3 -2.00 1.16 10.70
N LEU A 4 -1.07 0.75 11.57
CA LEU A 4 -1.18 1.03 13.01
C LEU A 4 -1.09 2.54 13.30
N ALA A 5 -0.18 3.24 12.63
CA ALA A 5 -0.08 4.70 12.71
C ALA A 5 -1.36 5.39 12.23
N GLY A 6 -1.97 4.91 11.15
CA GLY A 6 -3.26 5.40 10.67
C GLY A 6 -4.40 5.18 11.66
N ILE A 7 -4.47 4.01 12.31
CA ILE A 7 -5.48 3.74 13.36
C ILE A 7 -5.28 4.67 14.56
N LEU A 8 -4.04 4.91 14.97
CA LEU A 8 -3.73 5.85 16.04
C LEU A 8 -4.19 7.27 15.70
N LEU A 9 -3.91 7.75 14.49
CA LEU A 9 -4.37 9.06 14.02
C LEU A 9 -5.90 9.18 14.08
N VAL A 10 -6.61 8.13 13.66
CA VAL A 10 -8.08 8.10 13.72
C VAL A 10 -8.59 8.19 15.14
N LYS A 11 -7.90 7.59 16.11
CA LYS A 11 -8.29 7.65 17.53
C LYS A 11 -8.02 9.01 18.15
N ILE A 12 -6.92 9.66 17.76
CA ILE A 12 -6.50 10.95 18.33
C ILE A 12 -7.35 12.10 17.77
N ALA A 13 -7.63 12.09 16.45
CA ALA A 13 -8.34 13.18 15.78
C ALA A 13 -9.56 12.67 14.99
N PRO A 14 -10.60 12.13 15.67
CA PRO A 14 -11.77 11.59 14.99
C PRO A 14 -12.61 12.65 14.27
N GLU A 15 -12.51 13.91 14.68
CA GLU A 15 -13.29 15.03 14.14
C GLU A 15 -12.79 15.47 12.77
N GLU A 16 -11.49 15.33 12.52
CA GLU A 16 -10.86 15.71 11.26
C GLU A 16 -11.08 14.69 10.12
N GLN A 17 -11.57 13.50 10.44
CA GLN A 17 -11.72 12.43 9.46
C GLN A 17 -12.75 12.71 8.37
N LYS A 18 -13.89 13.33 8.71
CA LYS A 18 -14.96 13.59 7.73
C LYS A 18 -14.50 14.56 6.63
N PRO A 19 -13.95 15.75 6.98
CA PRO A 19 -13.48 16.68 5.95
C PRO A 19 -12.25 16.17 5.19
N LEU A 20 -11.35 15.40 5.85
CA LEU A 20 -10.11 14.91 5.26
C LEU A 20 -10.27 13.62 4.44
N ARG A 21 -11.42 12.95 4.48
CA ARG A 21 -11.64 11.67 3.78
C ARG A 21 -11.31 11.74 2.29
N ARG A 22 -11.71 12.81 1.63
CA ARG A 22 -11.41 13.04 0.20
C ARG A 22 -9.90 13.19 -0.05
N TYR A 23 -9.20 13.87 0.86
CA TYR A 23 -7.74 14.03 0.79
C TYR A 23 -7.03 12.69 1.02
N PHE A 24 -7.50 11.87 1.95
CA PHE A 24 -6.93 10.53 2.19
C PHE A 24 -7.09 9.61 0.98
N GLU A 25 -8.20 9.67 0.25
CA GLU A 25 -8.37 8.92 -1.00
C GLU A 25 -7.35 9.37 -2.07
N TRP A 26 -7.13 10.67 -2.21
CA TRP A 26 -6.14 11.23 -3.12
C TRP A 26 -4.71 10.87 -2.70
N MET A 27 -4.37 11.07 -1.43
CA MET A 27 -3.07 10.72 -0.87
C MET A 27 -2.74 9.24 -1.08
N ARG A 28 -3.69 8.36 -0.82
CA ARG A 28 -3.52 6.93 -1.03
C ARG A 28 -3.14 6.60 -2.47
N LYS A 29 -3.87 7.16 -3.44
CA LYS A 29 -3.61 6.95 -4.87
C LYS A 29 -2.28 7.55 -5.29
N LEU A 30 -1.96 8.75 -4.81
CA LEU A 30 -0.71 9.42 -5.13
C LEU A 30 0.50 8.65 -4.60
N ILE A 31 0.45 8.21 -3.33
CA ILE A 31 1.54 7.41 -2.75
C ILE A 31 1.68 6.08 -3.49
N LEU A 32 0.57 5.43 -3.86
CA LEU A 32 0.60 4.19 -4.64
C LEU A 32 1.28 4.40 -6.01
N LEU A 33 1.02 5.53 -6.66
CA LEU A 33 1.67 5.90 -7.90
C LEU A 33 3.16 6.14 -7.70
N LEU A 34 3.57 6.79 -6.60
CA LEU A 34 4.99 6.99 -6.28
C LEU A 34 5.72 5.67 -6.02
N ILE A 35 5.13 4.75 -5.25
CA ILE A 35 5.65 3.39 -5.04
C ILE A 35 5.92 2.68 -6.36
N PHE A 36 5.14 3.00 -7.38
CA PHE A 36 5.32 2.43 -8.70
C PHE A 36 6.41 3.13 -9.52
N LEU A 37 6.47 4.45 -9.44
CA LEU A 37 7.40 5.26 -10.23
C LEU A 37 8.87 5.04 -9.82
N PHE A 38 9.18 4.93 -8.53
CA PHE A 38 10.56 4.82 -8.08
C PHE A 38 11.28 3.57 -8.60
N PRO A 39 10.73 2.34 -8.54
CA PRO A 39 11.35 1.19 -9.18
C PRO A 39 11.50 1.37 -10.69
N GLY A 40 10.53 2.03 -11.33
CA GLY A 40 10.60 2.35 -12.76
C GLY A 40 11.84 3.14 -13.11
N PHE A 41 12.17 4.18 -12.35
CA PHE A 41 13.37 4.97 -12.54
C PHE A 41 14.67 4.19 -12.29
N TYR A 42 14.68 3.31 -11.30
CA TYR A 42 15.86 2.50 -10.98
C TYR A 42 16.17 1.43 -12.05
N TYR A 43 15.14 0.88 -12.68
CA TYR A 43 15.27 -0.23 -13.63
C TYR A 43 15.01 0.16 -15.08
N LEU A 44 15.11 1.46 -15.42
CA LEU A 44 14.88 1.98 -16.78
C LEU A 44 15.73 1.29 -17.86
N ASN A 45 16.94 0.82 -17.51
CA ASN A 45 17.85 0.17 -18.46
C ASN A 45 17.50 -1.29 -18.75
N ASN A 46 16.51 -1.88 -18.03
CA ASN A 46 16.14 -3.27 -18.24
C ASN A 46 14.68 -3.38 -18.73
N PRO A 47 14.45 -3.71 -20.00
CA PRO A 47 13.12 -3.73 -20.59
C PRO A 47 12.17 -4.73 -19.92
N ILE A 48 12.70 -5.83 -19.38
CA ILE A 48 11.88 -6.85 -18.68
C ILE A 48 11.24 -6.26 -17.43
N TYR A 49 12.00 -5.48 -16.66
CA TYR A 49 11.46 -4.81 -15.46
C TYR A 49 10.43 -3.75 -15.81
N ILE A 50 10.63 -3.01 -16.90
CA ILE A 50 9.65 -2.01 -17.35
C ILE A 50 8.33 -2.67 -17.74
N ILE A 51 8.38 -3.77 -18.49
CA ILE A 51 7.18 -4.53 -18.88
C ILE A 51 6.46 -5.08 -17.61
N ALA A 52 7.21 -5.66 -16.67
CA ALA A 52 6.64 -6.16 -15.43
C ALA A 52 5.98 -5.05 -14.61
N LEU A 53 6.61 -3.88 -14.53
CA LEU A 53 6.05 -2.71 -13.86
C LEU A 53 4.78 -2.19 -14.55
N LEU A 54 4.73 -2.17 -15.88
CA LEU A 54 3.55 -1.77 -16.62
C LEU A 54 2.37 -2.73 -16.37
N ILE A 55 2.62 -4.04 -16.41
CA ILE A 55 1.62 -5.06 -16.07
C ILE A 55 1.10 -4.85 -14.65
N TYR A 56 2.01 -4.59 -13.71
CA TYR A 56 1.65 -4.32 -12.32
C TYR A 56 0.80 -3.06 -12.18
N LEU A 57 1.13 -1.97 -12.90
CA LEU A 57 0.35 -0.74 -12.89
C LEU A 57 -1.06 -0.98 -13.42
N VAL A 58 -1.20 -1.67 -14.55
CA VAL A 58 -2.50 -2.02 -15.12
C VAL A 58 -3.32 -2.86 -14.13
N PHE A 59 -2.67 -3.82 -13.45
CA PHE A 59 -3.30 -4.64 -12.43
C PHE A 59 -3.83 -3.80 -11.25
N ILE A 60 -3.03 -2.87 -10.72
CA ILE A 60 -3.45 -1.99 -9.62
C ILE A 60 -4.60 -1.07 -10.03
N ILE A 61 -4.52 -0.49 -11.23
CA ILE A 61 -5.62 0.34 -11.78
C ILE A 61 -6.90 -0.51 -11.86
N PHE A 62 -6.81 -1.72 -12.39
CA PHE A 62 -7.94 -2.63 -12.48
C PHE A 62 -8.55 -2.93 -11.10
N VAL A 63 -7.72 -3.23 -10.10
CA VAL A 63 -8.14 -3.47 -8.72
C VAL A 63 -8.83 -2.24 -8.12
N GLU A 64 -8.28 -1.04 -8.33
CA GLU A 64 -8.86 0.20 -7.82
C GLU A 64 -10.23 0.51 -8.42
N TYR A 65 -10.42 0.25 -9.71
CA TYR A 65 -11.68 0.59 -10.38
C TYR A 65 -12.74 -0.51 -10.33
N LYS A 66 -12.33 -1.78 -10.38
CA LYS A 66 -13.27 -2.90 -10.49
C LYS A 66 -13.79 -3.42 -9.15
N LEU A 67 -12.97 -3.38 -8.09
CA LEU A 67 -13.38 -3.88 -6.78
C LEU A 67 -14.15 -2.80 -5.99
N GLY A 68 -15.38 -3.12 -5.61
CA GLY A 68 -16.24 -2.19 -4.85
C GLY A 68 -15.86 -2.10 -3.37
N SER A 69 -15.41 -3.19 -2.72
CA SER A 69 -15.13 -3.20 -1.29
C SER A 69 -13.69 -2.75 -0.97
N LEU A 70 -13.56 -1.76 -0.09
CA LEU A 70 -12.26 -1.23 0.37
C LEU A 70 -11.37 -2.32 0.96
N LEU A 71 -11.95 -3.27 1.67
CA LEU A 71 -11.22 -4.37 2.31
C LEU A 71 -10.56 -5.29 1.28
N ARG A 72 -11.30 -5.76 0.28
CA ARG A 72 -10.76 -6.61 -0.78
C ARG A 72 -9.66 -5.91 -1.58
N LYS A 73 -9.87 -4.62 -1.91
CA LYS A 73 -8.85 -3.78 -2.54
C LYS A 73 -7.57 -3.76 -1.69
N SER A 74 -7.72 -3.52 -0.40
CA SER A 74 -6.59 -3.40 0.51
C SER A 74 -5.78 -4.69 0.57
N ILE A 75 -6.43 -5.85 0.75
CA ILE A 75 -5.75 -7.16 0.77
C ILE A 75 -4.90 -7.35 -0.48
N ILE A 76 -5.48 -7.14 -1.66
CA ILE A 76 -4.79 -7.35 -2.94
C ILE A 76 -3.65 -6.36 -3.12
N ILE A 77 -3.88 -5.07 -2.83
CA ILE A 77 -2.86 -4.03 -2.94
C ILE A 77 -1.70 -4.32 -1.98
N TYR A 78 -1.96 -4.68 -0.72
CA TYR A 78 -0.90 -4.99 0.23
C TYR A 78 -0.11 -6.25 -0.14
N THR A 79 -0.75 -7.27 -0.70
CA THR A 79 -0.06 -8.43 -1.24
C THR A 79 0.89 -8.03 -2.38
N ALA A 80 0.40 -7.20 -3.29
CA ALA A 80 1.18 -6.68 -4.40
C ALA A 80 2.33 -5.76 -3.93
N LEU A 81 2.12 -4.92 -2.91
CA LEU A 81 3.17 -4.11 -2.28
C LEU A 81 4.25 -4.98 -1.64
N GLY A 82 3.91 -6.17 -1.12
CA GLY A 82 4.88 -7.13 -0.62
C GLY A 82 5.85 -7.60 -1.71
N ILE A 83 5.39 -7.78 -2.94
CA ILE A 83 6.23 -8.14 -4.08
C ILE A 83 7.20 -7.01 -4.43
N ILE A 84 6.72 -5.76 -4.50
CA ILE A 84 7.60 -4.60 -4.75
C ILE A 84 8.63 -4.44 -3.63
N PHE A 85 8.21 -4.59 -2.38
CA PHE A 85 9.10 -4.53 -1.23
C PHE A 85 10.24 -5.55 -1.34
N TYR A 86 9.93 -6.77 -1.77
CA TYR A 86 10.96 -7.79 -2.03
C TYR A 86 11.89 -7.41 -3.17
N LEU A 87 11.34 -6.96 -4.30
CA LEU A 87 12.17 -6.55 -5.45
C LEU A 87 13.09 -5.39 -5.10
N SER A 88 12.63 -4.45 -4.27
CA SER A 88 13.43 -3.31 -3.81
C SER A 88 14.54 -3.70 -2.83
N SER A 89 14.40 -4.83 -2.12
CA SER A 89 15.40 -5.28 -1.14
C SER A 89 16.79 -5.54 -1.72
N LYS A 90 16.88 -5.73 -3.04
CA LYS A 90 18.15 -5.90 -3.77
C LYS A 90 18.98 -4.62 -3.87
N ASN A 91 18.38 -3.45 -3.62
CA ASN A 91 19.03 -2.15 -3.66
C ASN A 91 18.70 -1.36 -2.40
N SER A 92 19.69 -1.06 -1.57
CA SER A 92 19.50 -0.43 -0.26
C SER A 92 18.80 0.94 -0.34
N ASN A 93 19.12 1.76 -1.35
CA ASN A 93 18.52 3.07 -1.51
C ASN A 93 17.05 2.95 -1.94
N LEU A 94 16.77 2.08 -2.90
CA LEU A 94 15.41 1.81 -3.34
C LEU A 94 14.58 1.22 -2.21
N PHE A 95 15.16 0.29 -1.44
CA PHE A 95 14.52 -0.32 -0.29
C PHE A 95 14.10 0.70 0.77
N ALA A 96 14.97 1.66 1.09
CA ALA A 96 14.67 2.72 2.05
C ALA A 96 13.51 3.62 1.57
N ILE A 97 13.49 3.98 0.30
CA ILE A 97 12.43 4.79 -0.30
C ILE A 97 11.11 4.01 -0.29
N GLU A 98 11.12 2.77 -0.81
CA GLU A 98 9.92 1.94 -0.93
C GLU A 98 9.31 1.58 0.44
N SER A 99 10.14 1.23 1.42
CA SER A 99 9.67 0.95 2.78
C SER A 99 9.00 2.17 3.42
N SER A 100 9.55 3.37 3.20
CA SER A 100 8.97 4.63 3.67
C SER A 100 7.64 4.94 2.99
N LEU A 101 7.55 4.76 1.67
CA LEU A 101 6.33 4.97 0.90
C LEU A 101 5.23 3.97 1.25
N ILE A 102 5.58 2.70 1.43
CA ILE A 102 4.64 1.65 1.88
C ILE A 102 4.11 1.96 3.29
N PHE A 103 4.99 2.45 4.18
CA PHE A 103 4.58 2.92 5.49
C PHE A 103 3.60 4.09 5.38
N LEU A 104 3.93 5.12 4.59
CA LEU A 104 3.07 6.28 4.37
C LEU A 104 1.74 5.91 3.72
N HIS A 105 1.72 4.95 2.78
CA HIS A 105 0.49 4.44 2.17
C HIS A 105 -0.44 3.81 3.21
N GLY A 106 0.12 3.20 4.25
CA GLY A 106 -0.65 2.59 5.34
C GLY A 106 -1.52 3.59 6.11
N VAL A 107 -1.05 4.83 6.28
CA VAL A 107 -1.74 5.86 7.06
C VAL A 107 -3.11 6.22 6.46
N PRO A 108 -3.22 6.71 5.21
CA PRO A 108 -4.51 7.02 4.60
C PRO A 108 -5.37 5.77 4.38
N SER A 109 -4.76 4.61 4.10
CA SER A 109 -5.50 3.37 3.92
C SER A 109 -6.22 2.95 5.21
N ALA A 110 -5.56 3.01 6.36
CA ALA A 110 -6.17 2.72 7.65
C ALA A 110 -7.27 3.74 8.00
N SER A 111 -7.03 5.02 7.73
CA SER A 111 -8.02 6.08 7.98
C SER A 111 -9.30 5.89 7.17
N LEU A 112 -9.19 5.37 5.94
CA LEU A 112 -10.34 5.08 5.08
C LEU A 112 -11.08 3.81 5.49
N MET A 113 -10.37 2.79 5.99
CA MET A 113 -10.93 1.50 6.39
C MET A 113 -11.56 1.54 7.77
N PHE A 114 -11.04 2.39 8.65
CA PHE A 114 -11.52 2.47 10.02
C PHE A 114 -12.86 3.18 10.08
N SER A 115 -13.91 2.44 10.44
CA SER A 115 -15.22 3.01 10.77
C SER A 115 -15.43 2.91 12.28
N LYS A 116 -15.72 4.04 12.91
CA LYS A 116 -16.03 4.11 14.36
C LYS A 116 -17.20 3.20 14.76
N LYS A 117 -18.11 2.93 13.82
CA LYS A 117 -19.32 2.12 14.09
C LYS A 117 -19.05 0.62 14.13
N GLU A 118 -18.05 0.14 13.39
CA GLU A 118 -17.91 -1.31 13.15
C GLU A 118 -16.69 -1.94 13.82
N LYS A 119 -15.79 -1.17 14.46
CA LYS A 119 -14.57 -1.65 15.14
C LYS A 119 -13.82 -2.75 14.35
N ASN A 120 -13.63 -2.55 13.04
CA ASN A 120 -13.08 -3.55 12.11
C ASN A 120 -11.56 -3.77 12.28
N TYR A 121 -11.08 -3.89 13.52
CA TYR A 121 -9.68 -4.17 13.81
C TYR A 121 -9.18 -5.49 13.19
N PRO A 122 -9.93 -6.61 13.28
CA PRO A 122 -9.47 -7.86 12.69
C PRO A 122 -9.36 -7.78 11.17
N GLU A 123 -10.24 -7.06 10.49
CA GLU A 123 -10.21 -6.90 9.04
C GLU A 123 -8.99 -6.12 8.58
N ILE A 124 -8.61 -5.06 9.30
CA ILE A 124 -7.41 -4.28 9.03
C ILE A 124 -6.16 -5.15 9.26
N PHE A 125 -6.18 -6.02 10.26
CA PHE A 125 -5.08 -6.94 10.53
C PHE A 125 -4.94 -7.99 9.42
N ILE A 126 -6.05 -8.59 9.00
CA ILE A 126 -6.10 -9.57 7.91
C ILE A 126 -5.60 -8.96 6.59
N SER A 127 -5.91 -7.68 6.32
CA SER A 127 -5.42 -7.02 5.10
C SER A 127 -3.90 -6.90 5.04
N ASN A 128 -3.23 -6.87 6.20
CA ASN A 128 -1.76 -6.83 6.29
C ASN A 128 -1.09 -8.22 6.22
N LEU A 129 -1.83 -9.29 6.49
CA LEU A 129 -1.24 -10.64 6.49
C LEU A 129 -0.66 -10.99 5.12
N GLY A 130 -1.30 -10.60 4.03
CA GLY A 130 -0.80 -10.80 2.68
C GLY A 130 0.58 -10.17 2.46
N PHE A 131 0.77 -8.93 2.90
CA PHE A 131 2.06 -8.25 2.85
C PHE A 131 3.13 -8.98 3.68
N LEU A 132 2.81 -9.33 4.93
CA LEU A 132 3.76 -10.02 5.82
C LEU A 132 4.16 -11.39 5.29
N LEU A 133 3.21 -12.14 4.73
CA LEU A 133 3.49 -13.45 4.14
C LEU A 133 4.42 -13.32 2.93
N VAL A 134 4.10 -12.42 1.99
CA VAL A 134 4.91 -12.25 0.77
C VAL A 134 6.29 -11.69 1.11
N ALA A 135 6.37 -10.65 1.93
CA ALA A 135 7.65 -10.07 2.35
C ALA A 135 8.48 -11.06 3.17
N GLY A 136 7.85 -11.87 4.04
CA GLY A 136 8.52 -12.89 4.84
C GLY A 136 9.01 -14.06 4.00
N LEU A 137 8.19 -14.63 3.12
CA LEU A 137 8.60 -15.71 2.23
C LEU A 137 9.77 -15.30 1.34
N ALA A 138 9.71 -14.08 0.84
CA ALA A 138 10.76 -13.49 0.01
C ALA A 138 12.11 -13.32 0.75
N TYR A 139 12.11 -13.23 2.07
CA TYR A 139 13.33 -13.17 2.86
C TYR A 139 14.01 -14.53 3.03
N PHE A 140 13.25 -15.64 2.89
CA PHE A 140 13.77 -16.99 3.02
C PHE A 140 14.21 -17.63 1.69
N ILE A 141 13.95 -17.00 0.54
CA ILE A 141 14.37 -17.41 -0.80
C ILE A 141 15.53 -16.55 -1.27
#